data_fa061335da98ffc8eb95452fbfab52c3
#
_entry.id   fa061335da98ffc8eb95452fbfab52c3
#
_cell.length_a   1.000
_cell.length_b   1.000
_cell.length_c   1.000
_cell.angle_alpha   90.00
_cell.angle_beta   90.00
_cell.angle_gamma   90.00
#
_symmetry.space_group_name_H-M   'P 1'
#
loop_
_entity.id
_entity.type
_entity.pdbx_description
1 polymer ?
#
loop_
_entity_poly.entity_id
_entity_poly.type
_entity_poly.pdbx_seq_one_letter_code
_entity_poly.pdbx_strand_id
1 'polypeptide(L)'
;MSSLTQVSILSRKIIRYSIYTAIFIVIVRYSYLIGTKIYRRYFPEPPPPPTVSFGKLPKTPFPQKETPANLVFTLETVDGKLPKLPNQQAVYFMPKPISTIKSLDTAKQKATGLGFNPNGTELVETVYLFKHSSSPASLNLNIVTGIFSISYNLNSKPSVLENVPPDPTRASALAKTYLSRAMSVPGDLTGQTVHQYIKIEDGNFIPANSLSDAQITKINLYRKSYNELPNVTSVHDQANIWFMFTGAKSPGDQIVFAEYHYFSIDENKSGTYPIKTADQAWEDLKSGKAYFANINDKSQGNIVIRKVYLAYYDPDQYTEYYQPVIVFEGDDDFTAYVPAIIDDYLE
;
A
#
# COMPACT_ATOMS: atom_id res chain seq x y z
N MET A 1 -41.38 61.79 -38.01
CA MET A 1 -40.60 61.95 -36.75
C MET A 1 -41.13 60.97 -35.74
N SER A 2 -40.39 59.95 -35.42
CA SER A 2 -40.75 59.05 -34.33
C SER A 2 -40.61 59.81 -33.00
N SER A 3 -41.68 59.90 -32.21
CA SER A 3 -41.67 60.60 -30.95
C SER A 3 -40.67 59.99 -29.98
N LEU A 4 -39.91 60.77 -29.27
CA LEU A 4 -38.94 60.37 -28.23
C LEU A 4 -39.53 59.28 -27.24
N THR A 5 -40.85 59.36 -27.02
CA THR A 5 -41.64 58.42 -26.21
C THR A 5 -41.70 57.04 -26.83
N GLN A 6 -41.86 56.90 -28.17
CA GLN A 6 -41.91 55.62 -28.84
C GLN A 6 -40.56 54.90 -28.84
N VAL A 7 -39.47 55.66 -29.00
CA VAL A 7 -38.09 55.14 -28.92
C VAL A 7 -37.79 54.63 -27.48
N SER A 8 -38.19 55.38 -26.46
CA SER A 8 -38.02 54.96 -25.06
C SER A 8 -38.77 53.68 -24.71
N ILE A 9 -40.00 53.55 -25.20
CA ILE A 9 -40.82 52.31 -24.99
C ILE A 9 -40.17 51.10 -25.69
N LEU A 10 -39.71 51.32 -26.92
CA LEU A 10 -39.04 50.25 -27.71
C LEU A 10 -37.73 49.78 -27.02
N SER A 11 -36.90 50.73 -26.58
CA SER A 11 -35.66 50.42 -25.88
C SER A 11 -35.88 49.65 -24.60
N ARG A 12 -36.85 50.03 -23.77
CA ARG A 12 -37.24 49.27 -22.57
C ARG A 12 -37.72 47.85 -22.87
N LYS A 13 -38.47 47.65 -23.93
CA LYS A 13 -38.86 46.29 -24.38
C LYS A 13 -37.68 45.48 -24.82
N ILE A 14 -36.76 46.03 -25.63
CA ILE A 14 -35.57 45.35 -26.09
C ILE A 14 -34.69 44.92 -24.90
N ILE A 15 -34.43 45.83 -23.95
CA ILE A 15 -33.64 45.53 -22.76
C ILE A 15 -34.31 44.40 -21.93
N ARG A 16 -35.61 44.48 -21.70
CA ARG A 16 -36.33 43.43 -20.97
C ARG A 16 -36.23 42.06 -21.65
N TYR A 17 -36.48 41.99 -22.97
CA TYR A 17 -36.38 40.74 -23.70
C TYR A 17 -34.91 40.21 -23.78
N SER A 18 -33.92 41.10 -23.90
CA SER A 18 -32.51 40.69 -23.83
C SER A 18 -32.14 40.07 -22.50
N ILE A 19 -32.66 40.63 -21.38
CA ILE A 19 -32.45 40.05 -20.04
C ILE A 19 -33.13 38.69 -19.94
N TYR A 20 -34.37 38.55 -20.41
CA TYR A 20 -35.08 37.26 -20.39
C TYR A 20 -34.37 36.22 -21.25
N THR A 21 -33.88 36.59 -22.42
CA THR A 21 -33.10 35.71 -23.29
C THR A 21 -31.80 35.27 -22.63
N ALA A 22 -31.08 36.20 -21.98
CA ALA A 22 -29.85 35.86 -21.24
C ALA A 22 -30.13 34.87 -20.10
N ILE A 23 -31.18 35.11 -19.30
CA ILE A 23 -31.60 34.22 -18.23
C ILE A 23 -31.96 32.84 -18.78
N PHE A 24 -32.73 32.83 -19.88
CA PHE A 24 -33.13 31.57 -20.52
C PHE A 24 -31.93 30.76 -21.00
N ILE A 25 -30.92 31.39 -21.65
CA ILE A 25 -29.69 30.73 -22.09
C ILE A 25 -28.93 30.15 -20.89
N VAL A 26 -28.85 30.86 -19.77
CA VAL A 26 -28.21 30.38 -18.55
C VAL A 26 -28.97 29.15 -18.01
N ILE A 27 -30.28 29.21 -17.92
CA ILE A 27 -31.08 28.07 -17.43
C ILE A 27 -30.92 26.84 -18.34
N VAL A 28 -30.99 27.03 -19.66
CA VAL A 28 -30.83 25.92 -20.64
C VAL A 28 -29.43 25.30 -20.48
N ARG A 29 -28.38 26.12 -20.37
CA ARG A 29 -27.01 25.65 -20.17
C ARG A 29 -26.87 24.81 -18.89
N TYR A 30 -27.39 25.32 -17.76
CA TYR A 30 -27.34 24.58 -16.48
C TYR A 30 -28.19 23.29 -16.55
N SER A 31 -29.38 23.34 -17.13
CA SER A 31 -30.21 22.16 -17.31
C SER A 31 -29.54 21.09 -18.18
N TYR A 32 -28.85 21.50 -19.25
CA TYR A 32 -28.07 20.59 -20.08
C TYR A 32 -26.91 19.96 -19.29
N LEU A 33 -26.12 20.76 -18.53
CA LEU A 33 -25.01 20.26 -17.72
C LEU A 33 -25.47 19.30 -16.61
N ILE A 34 -26.57 19.61 -15.95
CA ILE A 34 -27.15 18.74 -14.91
C ILE A 34 -27.74 17.49 -15.56
N GLY A 35 -28.46 17.65 -16.66
CA GLY A 35 -29.06 16.54 -17.39
C GLY A 35 -28.05 15.53 -17.91
N THR A 36 -26.93 16.01 -18.49
CA THR A 36 -25.82 15.14 -18.92
C THR A 36 -25.13 14.42 -17.76
N LYS A 37 -24.96 15.08 -16.60
CA LYS A 37 -24.42 14.43 -15.40
C LYS A 37 -25.34 13.33 -14.88
N ILE A 38 -26.65 13.60 -14.83
CA ILE A 38 -27.68 12.63 -14.42
C ILE A 38 -27.71 11.47 -15.41
N TYR A 39 -27.75 11.76 -16.70
CA TYR A 39 -27.77 10.75 -17.76
C TYR A 39 -26.57 9.80 -17.65
N ARG A 40 -25.33 10.34 -17.57
CA ARG A 40 -24.11 9.52 -17.40
C ARG A 40 -24.08 8.72 -16.11
N ARG A 41 -24.79 9.17 -15.07
CA ARG A 41 -24.89 8.42 -13.80
C ARG A 41 -25.82 7.20 -13.93
N TYR A 42 -26.91 7.33 -14.68
CA TYR A 42 -27.89 6.23 -14.89
C TYR A 42 -27.56 5.35 -16.09
N PHE A 43 -26.86 5.90 -17.06
CA PHE A 43 -26.43 5.20 -18.28
C PHE A 43 -24.92 5.42 -18.46
N PRO A 44 -24.08 4.81 -17.60
CA PRO A 44 -22.62 4.92 -17.75
C PRO A 44 -22.22 4.30 -19.09
N GLU A 45 -21.32 4.97 -19.79
CA GLU A 45 -20.70 4.40 -20.99
C GLU A 45 -20.01 3.08 -20.61
N PRO A 46 -20.10 2.02 -21.42
CA PRO A 46 -19.37 0.80 -21.14
C PRO A 46 -17.88 1.11 -21.06
N PRO A 47 -17.15 0.53 -20.11
CA PRO A 47 -15.72 0.76 -20.01
C PRO A 47 -15.03 0.34 -21.33
N PRO A 48 -13.96 1.04 -21.74
CA PRO A 48 -13.22 0.65 -22.93
C PRO A 48 -12.70 -0.78 -22.77
N PRO A 49 -12.48 -1.51 -23.87
CA PRO A 49 -11.93 -2.87 -23.79
C PRO A 49 -10.56 -2.85 -23.11
N PRO A 50 -10.15 -3.92 -22.40
CA PRO A 50 -8.86 -4.00 -21.75
C PRO A 50 -7.73 -3.89 -22.76
N THR A 51 -6.68 -3.15 -22.42
CA THR A 51 -5.55 -2.87 -23.33
C THR A 51 -4.56 -4.02 -23.44
N VAL A 52 -4.45 -4.86 -22.39
CA VAL A 52 -3.51 -5.99 -22.30
C VAL A 52 -2.09 -5.63 -22.76
N SER A 53 -1.61 -4.46 -22.34
CA SER A 53 -0.40 -3.81 -22.89
C SER A 53 0.89 -4.64 -22.69
N PHE A 54 0.92 -5.54 -21.73
CA PHE A 54 2.12 -6.33 -21.38
C PHE A 54 2.02 -7.79 -21.84
N GLY A 55 0.94 -8.19 -22.55
CA GLY A 55 0.70 -9.58 -22.91
C GLY A 55 0.34 -10.44 -21.70
N LYS A 56 0.87 -11.67 -21.64
CA LYS A 56 0.68 -12.52 -20.46
C LYS A 56 1.58 -12.05 -19.31
N LEU A 57 1.02 -12.07 -18.12
CA LEU A 57 1.69 -11.65 -16.89
C LEU A 57 2.20 -12.87 -16.11
N PRO A 58 3.33 -12.76 -15.41
CA PRO A 58 3.72 -13.79 -14.45
C PRO A 58 2.69 -13.87 -13.32
N LYS A 59 2.59 -15.04 -12.71
CA LYS A 59 1.76 -15.21 -11.52
C LYS A 59 2.20 -14.26 -10.40
N THR A 60 1.23 -13.80 -9.61
CA THR A 60 1.54 -12.97 -8.43
C THR A 60 2.53 -13.69 -7.52
N PRO A 61 3.67 -13.08 -7.14
CA PRO A 61 4.76 -13.74 -6.42
C PRO A 61 4.46 -13.84 -4.92
N PHE A 62 3.46 -14.62 -4.57
CA PHE A 62 3.19 -14.88 -3.15
C PHE A 62 4.28 -15.76 -2.54
N PRO A 63 4.69 -15.50 -1.29
CA PRO A 63 5.56 -16.40 -0.56
C PRO A 63 4.93 -17.80 -0.44
N GLN A 64 5.76 -18.83 -0.56
CA GLN A 64 5.27 -20.19 -0.30
C GLN A 64 5.00 -20.38 1.19
N LYS A 65 3.76 -20.66 1.55
CA LYS A 65 3.33 -21.05 2.89
C LYS A 65 2.55 -22.35 2.82
N GLU A 66 2.69 -23.17 3.85
CA GLU A 66 1.84 -24.36 3.99
C GLU A 66 0.38 -23.91 4.18
N THR A 67 -0.50 -24.45 3.35
CA THR A 67 -1.93 -24.20 3.46
C THR A 67 -2.52 -25.25 4.40
N PRO A 68 -3.22 -24.86 5.48
CA PRO A 68 -3.91 -25.81 6.30
C PRO A 68 -4.94 -26.61 5.50
N ALA A 69 -5.00 -27.91 5.73
CA ALA A 69 -5.98 -28.78 5.09
C ALA A 69 -7.39 -28.59 5.71
N ASN A 70 -8.41 -28.85 4.90
CA ASN A 70 -9.81 -28.93 5.35
C ASN A 70 -10.41 -27.61 5.89
N LEU A 71 -10.05 -26.48 5.31
CA LEU A 71 -10.71 -25.20 5.61
C LEU A 71 -12.12 -25.16 4.99
N VAL A 72 -13.10 -24.77 5.77
CA VAL A 72 -14.47 -24.52 5.33
C VAL A 72 -14.74 -23.03 5.44
N PHE A 73 -15.28 -22.43 4.38
CA PHE A 73 -15.53 -21.00 4.34
C PHE A 73 -17.03 -20.73 4.33
N THR A 74 -17.48 -19.79 5.16
CA THR A 74 -18.84 -19.28 5.20
C THR A 74 -18.82 -17.80 4.87
N LEU A 75 -19.75 -17.33 4.03
CA LEU A 75 -19.87 -15.93 3.64
C LEU A 75 -20.91 -15.24 4.51
N GLU A 76 -20.50 -14.25 5.30
CA GLU A 76 -21.38 -13.42 6.13
C GLU A 76 -20.98 -11.95 6.01
N THR A 77 -20.99 -11.43 4.78
CA THR A 77 -20.81 -10.00 4.52
C THR A 77 -22.05 -9.21 4.96
N VAL A 78 -21.91 -7.89 5.11
CA VAL A 78 -23.00 -6.98 5.55
C VAL A 78 -24.29 -7.21 4.74
N ASP A 79 -24.17 -7.40 3.41
CA ASP A 79 -25.31 -7.63 2.52
C ASP A 79 -25.63 -9.12 2.30
N GLY A 80 -24.90 -10.02 2.94
CA GLY A 80 -25.01 -11.48 2.75
C GLY A 80 -24.66 -11.94 1.34
N LYS A 81 -23.97 -11.12 0.55
CA LYS A 81 -23.62 -11.38 -0.86
C LYS A 81 -22.17 -10.96 -1.15
N LEU A 82 -21.59 -11.56 -2.18
CA LEU A 82 -20.32 -11.11 -2.74
C LEU A 82 -20.47 -9.75 -3.43
N PRO A 83 -19.48 -8.85 -3.33
CA PRO A 83 -19.55 -7.54 -3.94
C PRO A 83 -19.45 -7.64 -5.48
N LYS A 84 -20.03 -6.68 -6.17
CA LYS A 84 -19.83 -6.55 -7.62
C LYS A 84 -18.51 -5.84 -7.86
N LEU A 85 -17.52 -6.56 -8.38
CA LEU A 85 -16.23 -6.03 -8.78
C LEU A 85 -16.26 -5.46 -10.20
N PRO A 86 -15.34 -4.55 -10.57
CA PRO A 86 -15.20 -4.10 -11.96
C PRO A 86 -14.78 -5.27 -12.87
N ASN A 87 -15.00 -5.12 -14.18
CA ASN A 87 -14.63 -6.17 -15.14
C ASN A 87 -13.15 -6.17 -15.51
N GLN A 88 -12.42 -5.12 -15.21
CA GLN A 88 -11.01 -4.94 -15.52
C GLN A 88 -10.34 -4.04 -14.50
N GLN A 89 -9.00 -4.19 -14.37
CA GLN A 89 -8.18 -3.37 -13.48
C GLN A 89 -6.82 -3.08 -14.11
N ALA A 90 -6.20 -1.96 -13.73
CA ALA A 90 -4.87 -1.61 -14.19
C ALA A 90 -3.80 -2.51 -13.55
N VAL A 91 -2.78 -2.82 -14.32
CA VAL A 91 -1.52 -3.42 -13.90
C VAL A 91 -0.42 -2.43 -14.23
N TYR A 92 0.50 -2.19 -13.32
CA TYR A 92 1.59 -1.24 -13.49
C TYR A 92 2.92 -1.95 -13.66
N PHE A 93 3.80 -1.37 -14.48
CA PHE A 93 5.16 -1.86 -14.64
C PHE A 93 6.03 -1.45 -13.45
N MET A 94 6.87 -2.36 -12.98
CA MET A 94 7.87 -2.13 -11.93
C MET A 94 9.27 -2.25 -12.54
N PRO A 95 10.04 -1.15 -12.66
CA PRO A 95 11.37 -1.18 -13.23
C PRO A 95 12.32 -2.09 -12.44
N LYS A 96 13.05 -2.95 -13.15
CA LYS A 96 14.02 -3.83 -12.53
C LYS A 96 15.20 -3.04 -11.96
N PRO A 97 15.57 -3.23 -10.69
CA PRO A 97 16.79 -2.66 -10.13
C PRO A 97 18.01 -3.14 -10.91
N ILE A 98 18.92 -2.22 -11.23
CA ILE A 98 20.12 -2.50 -12.04
C ILE A 98 21.36 -2.22 -11.19
N SER A 99 22.31 -3.15 -11.19
CA SER A 99 23.63 -2.90 -10.62
C SER A 99 24.40 -1.89 -11.47
N THR A 100 25.02 -0.95 -10.81
CA THR A 100 25.90 0.08 -11.42
C THR A 100 27.25 0.08 -10.72
N ILE A 101 28.26 0.66 -11.36
CA ILE A 101 29.61 0.84 -10.76
C ILE A 101 29.52 1.64 -9.43
N LYS A 102 28.51 2.50 -9.28
CA LYS A 102 28.29 3.31 -8.08
C LYS A 102 27.44 2.64 -7.01
N SER A 103 26.91 1.43 -7.25
CA SER A 103 25.98 0.77 -6.30
C SER A 103 26.58 0.61 -4.90
N LEU A 104 27.83 0.21 -4.80
CA LEU A 104 28.51 0.08 -3.51
C LEU A 104 28.73 1.45 -2.82
N ASP A 105 29.10 2.50 -3.55
CA ASP A 105 29.28 3.83 -2.97
C ASP A 105 27.95 4.41 -2.50
N THR A 106 26.87 4.18 -3.25
CA THR A 106 25.52 4.55 -2.84
C THR A 106 25.10 3.81 -1.56
N ALA A 107 25.41 2.52 -1.47
CA ALA A 107 25.14 1.72 -0.27
C ALA A 107 25.90 2.24 0.96
N LYS A 108 27.18 2.59 0.80
CA LYS A 108 27.99 3.22 1.87
C LYS A 108 27.40 4.56 2.32
N GLN A 109 26.92 5.38 1.40
CA GLN A 109 26.24 6.64 1.73
C GLN A 109 24.94 6.41 2.49
N LYS A 110 24.12 5.42 2.06
CA LYS A 110 22.90 5.02 2.77
C LYS A 110 23.22 4.53 4.20
N ALA A 111 24.21 3.65 4.34
CA ALA A 111 24.66 3.16 5.64
C ALA A 111 25.08 4.31 6.57
N THR A 112 25.87 5.27 6.05
CA THR A 112 26.25 6.48 6.81
C THR A 112 25.04 7.31 7.18
N GLY A 113 24.09 7.51 6.28
CA GLY A 113 22.84 8.24 6.53
C GLY A 113 22.00 7.60 7.64
N LEU A 114 22.02 6.27 7.74
CA LEU A 114 21.37 5.50 8.80
C LEU A 114 22.18 5.43 10.11
N GLY A 115 23.41 5.97 10.15
CA GLY A 115 24.27 6.01 11.33
C GLY A 115 25.27 4.84 11.43
N PHE A 116 25.41 4.02 10.40
CA PHE A 116 26.33 2.88 10.38
C PHE A 116 27.70 3.26 9.79
N ASN A 117 28.73 2.49 10.16
CA ASN A 117 30.08 2.66 9.59
C ASN A 117 30.05 2.29 8.09
N PRO A 118 30.58 3.13 7.18
CA PRO A 118 30.58 2.85 5.74
C PRO A 118 31.48 1.67 5.32
N ASN A 119 32.35 1.18 6.21
CA ASN A 119 33.21 0.02 5.94
C ASN A 119 32.41 -1.28 6.15
N GLY A 120 31.56 -1.59 5.18
CA GLY A 120 30.76 -2.82 5.18
C GLY A 120 31.55 -4.04 4.75
N THR A 121 31.14 -5.20 5.23
CA THR A 121 31.67 -6.51 4.84
C THR A 121 30.64 -7.20 3.93
N GLU A 122 31.10 -7.72 2.81
CA GLU A 122 30.26 -8.52 1.91
C GLU A 122 29.86 -9.84 2.60
N LEU A 123 28.56 -10.11 2.69
CA LEU A 123 28.01 -11.38 3.20
C LEU A 123 27.77 -12.38 2.08
N VAL A 124 27.10 -11.91 1.03
CA VAL A 124 26.84 -12.64 -0.22
C VAL A 124 26.86 -11.62 -1.34
N GLU A 125 27.06 -12.05 -2.57
CA GLU A 125 27.34 -11.29 -3.80
C GLU A 125 26.85 -9.84 -3.88
N THR A 126 25.65 -9.53 -3.37
CA THR A 126 25.04 -8.19 -3.43
C THR A 126 24.65 -7.62 -2.07
N VAL A 127 24.80 -8.38 -0.99
CA VAL A 127 24.39 -7.99 0.35
C VAL A 127 25.60 -7.68 1.21
N TYR A 128 25.64 -6.48 1.77
CA TYR A 128 26.69 -5.98 2.65
C TYR A 128 26.18 -5.79 4.07
N LEU A 129 27.00 -6.21 5.04
CA LEU A 129 26.80 -5.97 6.47
C LEU A 129 27.56 -4.74 6.90
N PHE A 130 26.86 -3.75 7.45
CA PHE A 130 27.43 -2.56 8.06
C PHE A 130 27.16 -2.59 9.58
N LYS A 131 28.19 -2.39 10.39
CA LYS A 131 28.07 -2.37 11.87
C LYS A 131 27.98 -0.93 12.36
N HIS A 132 27.19 -0.70 13.41
CA HIS A 132 27.20 0.59 14.08
C HIS A 132 28.46 0.72 14.94
N SER A 133 29.02 1.95 15.03
CA SER A 133 30.32 2.16 15.71
C SER A 133 30.26 2.05 17.24
N SER A 134 29.10 2.34 17.86
CA SER A 134 28.93 2.46 19.31
C SER A 134 27.71 1.73 19.88
N SER A 135 26.95 1.04 19.05
CA SER A 135 25.79 0.24 19.45
C SER A 135 25.84 -1.16 18.86
N PRO A 136 25.21 -2.15 19.48
CA PRO A 136 25.18 -3.52 18.96
C PRO A 136 24.15 -3.69 17.82
N ALA A 137 24.04 -2.65 16.96
CA ALA A 137 23.19 -2.64 15.78
C ALA A 137 23.97 -3.02 14.53
N SER A 138 23.31 -3.71 13.60
CA SER A 138 23.81 -4.06 12.29
C SER A 138 22.79 -3.77 11.21
N LEU A 139 23.29 -3.41 10.03
CA LEU A 139 22.52 -3.12 8.84
C LEU A 139 22.94 -4.10 7.74
N ASN A 140 22.01 -4.90 7.25
CA ASN A 140 22.15 -5.66 6.01
C ASN A 140 21.55 -4.84 4.89
N LEU A 141 22.29 -4.60 3.81
CA LEU A 141 21.84 -3.78 2.69
C LEU A 141 22.23 -4.43 1.37
N ASN A 142 21.24 -4.64 0.52
CA ASN A 142 21.46 -5.09 -0.85
C ASN A 142 21.83 -3.88 -1.72
N ILE A 143 23.05 -3.90 -2.28
CA ILE A 143 23.60 -2.77 -3.04
C ILE A 143 22.93 -2.55 -4.41
N VAL A 144 22.20 -3.55 -4.92
CA VAL A 144 21.49 -3.48 -6.21
C VAL A 144 20.08 -2.97 -6.03
N THR A 145 19.33 -3.61 -5.13
CA THR A 145 17.91 -3.28 -4.91
C THR A 145 17.71 -2.11 -3.96
N GLY A 146 18.70 -1.84 -3.10
CA GLY A 146 18.60 -0.86 -2.04
C GLY A 146 17.73 -1.31 -0.84
N ILE A 147 17.24 -2.55 -0.85
CA ILE A 147 16.54 -3.20 0.27
C ILE A 147 17.50 -3.28 1.44
N PHE A 148 17.00 -3.01 2.65
CA PHE A 148 17.81 -3.14 3.85
C PHE A 148 16.99 -3.61 5.05
N SER A 149 17.71 -4.25 5.99
CA SER A 149 17.19 -4.58 7.32
C SER A 149 18.16 -4.08 8.40
N ILE A 150 17.60 -3.57 9.49
CA ILE A 150 18.35 -3.22 10.71
C ILE A 150 17.98 -4.22 11.78
N SER A 151 18.99 -4.77 12.44
CA SER A 151 18.84 -5.64 13.60
C SER A 151 19.71 -5.17 14.75
N TYR A 152 19.22 -5.31 15.97
CA TYR A 152 19.87 -4.89 17.20
C TYR A 152 19.95 -6.07 18.18
N ASN A 153 21.11 -6.30 18.74
CA ASN A 153 21.28 -7.32 19.77
C ASN A 153 20.84 -6.76 21.14
N LEU A 154 19.55 -6.94 21.45
CA LEU A 154 18.93 -6.50 22.69
C LEU A 154 19.57 -7.13 23.94
N ASN A 155 20.07 -8.36 23.85
CA ASN A 155 20.74 -9.04 24.95
C ASN A 155 22.07 -8.35 25.33
N SER A 156 22.75 -7.72 24.38
CA SER A 156 24.01 -7.00 24.67
C SER A 156 23.78 -5.67 25.38
N LYS A 157 22.60 -5.06 25.24
CA LYS A 157 22.27 -3.76 25.85
C LYS A 157 20.77 -3.66 26.15
N PRO A 158 20.26 -4.39 27.15
CA PRO A 158 18.83 -4.40 27.47
C PRO A 158 18.31 -3.06 27.99
N SER A 159 19.19 -2.19 28.49
CA SER A 159 18.83 -0.84 29.00
C SER A 159 18.17 0.08 27.95
N VAL A 160 18.22 -0.25 26.65
CA VAL A 160 17.52 0.51 25.61
C VAL A 160 15.99 0.42 25.74
N LEU A 161 15.49 -0.58 26.45
CA LEU A 161 14.07 -0.84 26.69
C LEU A 161 13.53 -0.20 27.97
N GLU A 162 14.36 0.47 28.77
CA GLU A 162 13.96 1.03 30.08
C GLU A 162 13.16 2.34 29.97
N ASN A 163 13.29 3.05 28.84
CA ASN A 163 12.62 4.32 28.63
C ASN A 163 11.36 4.14 27.79
N VAL A 164 10.33 4.96 28.06
CA VAL A 164 9.12 5.00 27.26
C VAL A 164 9.45 5.31 25.80
N PRO A 165 9.00 4.51 24.84
CA PRO A 165 9.27 4.72 23.43
C PRO A 165 8.56 5.97 22.90
N PRO A 166 8.93 6.49 21.71
CA PRO A 166 8.28 7.65 21.14
C PRO A 166 6.80 7.38 20.84
N ASP A 167 5.95 8.40 21.01
CA ASP A 167 4.56 8.35 20.54
C ASP A 167 4.50 8.15 19.00
N PRO A 168 3.35 7.75 18.44
CA PRO A 168 3.22 7.44 17.01
C PRO A 168 3.60 8.58 16.08
N THR A 169 3.28 9.82 16.44
CA THR A 169 3.59 11.01 15.64
C THR A 169 5.10 11.21 15.57
N ARG A 170 5.76 11.15 16.71
CA ARG A 170 7.22 11.28 16.82
C ARG A 170 7.93 10.10 16.15
N ALA A 171 7.46 8.88 16.36
CA ALA A 171 8.03 7.69 15.73
C ALA A 171 7.93 7.73 14.20
N SER A 172 6.79 8.18 13.65
CA SER A 172 6.60 8.39 12.21
C SER A 172 7.55 9.47 11.65
N ALA A 173 7.72 10.58 12.37
CA ALA A 173 8.65 11.63 11.97
C ALA A 173 10.11 11.15 12.01
N LEU A 174 10.49 10.35 13.00
CA LEU A 174 11.81 9.72 13.08
C LEU A 174 12.03 8.78 11.89
N ALA A 175 11.10 7.87 11.58
CA ALA A 175 11.22 6.94 10.45
C ALA A 175 11.45 7.70 9.13
N LYS A 176 10.64 8.73 8.85
CA LYS A 176 10.80 9.57 7.66
C LYS A 176 12.15 10.31 7.64
N THR A 177 12.64 10.76 8.80
CA THR A 177 13.94 11.41 8.92
C THR A 177 15.08 10.43 8.60
N TYR A 178 15.03 9.20 9.12
CA TYR A 178 16.02 8.17 8.80
C TYR A 178 16.01 7.80 7.33
N LEU A 179 14.83 7.59 6.74
CA LEU A 179 14.69 7.33 5.29
C LEU A 179 15.24 8.49 4.45
N SER A 180 14.99 9.73 4.84
CA SER A 180 15.52 10.92 4.15
C SER A 180 17.05 10.97 4.19
N ARG A 181 17.65 10.72 5.34
CA ARG A 181 19.11 10.66 5.47
C ARG A 181 19.72 9.53 4.65
N ALA A 182 19.04 8.41 4.55
CA ALA A 182 19.43 7.28 3.70
C ALA A 182 19.13 7.50 2.22
N MET A 183 18.60 8.67 1.81
CA MET A 183 18.12 8.92 0.43
C MET A 183 17.16 7.83 -0.08
N SER A 184 16.32 7.34 0.81
CA SER A 184 15.43 6.19 0.58
C SER A 184 13.95 6.52 0.82
N VAL A 185 13.53 7.79 0.66
CA VAL A 185 12.12 8.18 0.77
C VAL A 185 11.46 7.98 -0.59
N PRO A 186 10.57 6.98 -0.73
CA PRO A 186 9.81 6.82 -1.96
C PRO A 186 8.80 7.96 -2.15
N GLY A 187 8.61 8.37 -3.41
CA GLY A 187 7.66 9.45 -3.73
C GLY A 187 6.20 9.08 -3.47
N ASP A 188 5.89 7.79 -3.48
CA ASP A 188 4.55 7.24 -3.23
C ASP A 188 4.33 6.75 -1.78
N LEU A 189 5.30 6.96 -0.86
CA LEU A 189 5.17 6.62 0.56
C LEU A 189 4.34 7.68 1.31
N THR A 190 3.15 7.94 0.79
CA THR A 190 2.20 8.93 1.31
C THR A 190 0.87 8.31 1.76
N GLY A 191 0.84 7.00 1.84
CA GLY A 191 -0.31 6.24 2.34
C GLY A 191 -0.48 6.37 3.86
N GLN A 192 -1.29 5.51 4.42
CA GLN A 192 -1.52 5.48 5.85
C GLN A 192 -0.24 5.12 6.63
N THR A 193 -0.17 5.62 7.86
CA THR A 193 0.83 5.20 8.84
C THR A 193 0.11 4.49 9.97
N VAL A 194 0.49 3.24 10.22
CA VAL A 194 -0.10 2.42 11.27
C VAL A 194 0.94 2.15 12.34
N HIS A 195 0.55 2.23 13.61
CA HIS A 195 1.43 1.97 14.73
C HIS A 195 0.98 0.78 15.55
N GLN A 196 1.94 0.16 16.22
CA GLN A 196 1.71 -0.91 17.19
C GLN A 196 2.62 -0.66 18.40
N TYR A 197 2.06 -0.78 19.60
CA TYR A 197 2.85 -0.81 20.83
C TYR A 197 3.25 -2.23 21.15
N ILE A 198 4.52 -2.41 21.50
CA ILE A 198 5.11 -3.72 21.73
C ILE A 198 5.85 -3.70 23.07
N LYS A 199 5.71 -4.77 23.84
CA LYS A 199 6.54 -5.09 24.99
C LYS A 199 7.20 -6.44 24.81
N ILE A 200 8.24 -6.71 25.59
CA ILE A 200 8.97 -7.96 25.56
C ILE A 200 8.70 -8.70 26.87
N GLU A 201 8.09 -9.88 26.77
CA GLU A 201 7.87 -10.78 27.91
C GLU A 201 8.49 -12.14 27.55
N ASP A 202 9.32 -12.66 28.44
CA ASP A 202 10.00 -13.94 28.25
C ASP A 202 10.77 -14.07 26.92
N GLY A 203 11.31 -12.94 26.44
CA GLY A 203 12.03 -12.85 25.16
C GLY A 203 11.16 -12.76 23.92
N ASN A 204 9.83 -12.75 24.06
CA ASN A 204 8.88 -12.64 22.97
C ASN A 204 8.34 -11.22 22.84
N PHE A 205 8.16 -10.78 21.57
CA PHE A 205 7.48 -9.53 21.27
C PHE A 205 5.96 -9.74 21.32
N ILE A 206 5.31 -9.07 22.26
CA ILE A 206 3.85 -9.15 22.41
C ILE A 206 3.23 -7.75 22.31
N PRO A 207 1.97 -7.64 21.85
CA PRO A 207 1.27 -6.37 21.82
C PRO A 207 1.15 -5.75 23.21
N ALA A 208 1.40 -4.45 23.32
CA ALA A 208 1.13 -3.67 24.52
C ALA A 208 -0.15 -2.84 24.33
N ASN A 209 -0.94 -2.67 25.38
CA ASN A 209 -2.23 -1.98 25.29
C ASN A 209 -2.11 -0.46 25.29
N SER A 210 -0.99 0.08 25.73
CA SER A 210 -0.77 1.53 25.82
C SER A 210 0.71 1.89 25.66
N LEU A 211 0.98 3.17 25.36
CA LEU A 211 2.34 3.70 25.29
C LEU A 211 3.10 3.54 26.62
N SER A 212 2.43 3.66 27.75
CA SER A 212 3.05 3.53 29.07
C SER A 212 3.44 2.10 29.43
N ASP A 213 2.81 1.10 28.81
CA ASP A 213 3.12 -0.33 28.95
C ASP A 213 4.11 -0.81 27.88
N ALA A 214 4.35 0.01 26.86
CA ALA A 214 5.21 -0.33 25.74
C ALA A 214 6.69 -0.06 26.01
N GLN A 215 7.54 -0.90 25.47
CA GLN A 215 9.00 -0.73 25.39
C GLN A 215 9.45 -0.32 23.99
N ILE A 216 8.62 -0.62 22.99
CA ILE A 216 8.87 -0.38 21.57
C ILE A 216 7.62 0.17 20.91
N THR A 217 7.79 1.19 20.05
CA THR A 217 6.76 1.63 19.11
C THR A 217 7.15 1.18 17.71
N LYS A 218 6.36 0.29 17.11
CA LYS A 218 6.48 -0.11 15.70
C LYS A 218 5.67 0.84 14.84
N ILE A 219 6.26 1.31 13.75
CA ILE A 219 5.60 2.16 12.74
C ILE A 219 5.66 1.45 11.39
N ASN A 220 4.51 1.25 10.79
CA ASN A 220 4.32 0.75 9.44
C ASN A 220 4.01 1.92 8.51
N LEU A 221 4.75 2.05 7.41
CA LEU A 221 4.59 3.10 6.40
C LEU A 221 4.11 2.47 5.10
N TYR A 222 2.88 2.78 4.70
CA TYR A 222 2.27 2.24 3.48
C TYR A 222 2.42 3.19 2.30
N ARG A 223 2.40 2.63 1.10
CA ARG A 223 2.28 3.39 -0.15
C ARG A 223 0.93 4.08 -0.24
N LYS A 224 0.83 5.09 -1.10
CA LYS A 224 -0.47 5.66 -1.50
C LYS A 224 -1.36 4.58 -2.13
N SER A 225 -2.66 4.79 -2.11
CA SER A 225 -3.59 3.99 -2.90
C SER A 225 -3.37 4.19 -4.40
N TYR A 226 -3.53 3.12 -5.19
CA TYR A 226 -3.50 3.14 -6.64
C TYR A 226 -4.90 2.87 -7.17
N ASN A 227 -5.42 3.71 -8.07
CA ASN A 227 -6.81 3.65 -8.53
C ASN A 227 -7.83 3.52 -7.38
N GLU A 228 -7.61 4.29 -6.31
CA GLU A 228 -8.45 4.27 -5.09
C GLU A 228 -8.45 2.93 -4.33
N LEU A 229 -7.64 1.95 -4.76
CA LEU A 229 -7.50 0.67 -4.08
C LEU A 229 -6.35 0.71 -3.07
N PRO A 230 -6.52 0.08 -1.89
CA PRO A 230 -5.46 -0.03 -0.88
C PRO A 230 -4.36 -0.98 -1.36
N ASN A 231 -3.22 -0.94 -0.66
CA ASN A 231 -2.13 -1.89 -0.85
C ASN A 231 -2.16 -2.92 0.28
N VAL A 232 -1.89 -4.16 -0.06
CA VAL A 232 -1.72 -5.28 0.88
C VAL A 232 -0.37 -5.94 0.67
N THR A 233 0.19 -6.49 1.70
CA THR A 233 1.51 -7.12 1.72
C THR A 233 1.41 -8.61 2.05
N SER A 234 2.52 -9.32 1.98
CA SER A 234 2.58 -10.74 2.31
C SER A 234 2.29 -11.07 3.78
N VAL A 235 2.38 -10.08 4.66
CA VAL A 235 2.07 -10.22 6.10
C VAL A 235 0.93 -9.27 6.44
N HIS A 236 -0.14 -9.82 6.99
CA HIS A 236 -1.29 -9.01 7.44
C HIS A 236 -0.84 -7.93 8.43
N ASP A 237 -1.41 -6.73 8.32
CA ASP A 237 -1.14 -5.56 9.18
C ASP A 237 0.33 -5.12 9.28
N GLN A 238 1.18 -5.57 8.36
CA GLN A 238 2.58 -5.14 8.29
C GLN A 238 2.90 -4.55 6.92
N ALA A 239 3.41 -3.32 6.89
CA ALA A 239 3.92 -2.72 5.66
C ALA A 239 5.29 -3.31 5.30
N ASN A 240 5.70 -3.18 4.03
CA ASN A 240 7.04 -3.53 3.57
C ASN A 240 8.12 -2.55 4.05
N ILE A 241 7.71 -1.39 4.58
CA ILE A 241 8.59 -0.42 5.23
C ILE A 241 8.09 -0.21 6.65
N TRP A 242 8.88 -0.67 7.62
CA TRP A 242 8.55 -0.49 9.03
C TRP A 242 9.79 -0.29 9.90
N PHE A 243 9.59 0.37 11.03
CA PHE A 243 10.62 0.64 12.02
C PHE A 243 10.11 0.32 13.42
N MET A 244 10.98 -0.19 14.28
CA MET A 244 10.75 -0.37 15.70
C MET A 244 11.66 0.56 16.50
N PHE A 245 11.07 1.47 17.26
CA PHE A 245 11.75 2.49 18.04
C PHE A 245 11.64 2.23 19.52
N THR A 246 12.77 2.38 20.22
CA THR A 246 12.83 2.43 21.70
C THR A 246 12.89 3.87 22.20
N GLY A 247 12.76 4.06 23.52
CA GLY A 247 12.94 5.35 24.20
C GLY A 247 14.39 5.76 24.43
N ALA A 248 15.36 5.08 23.83
CA ALA A 248 16.77 5.38 24.01
C ALA A 248 17.14 6.81 23.57
N LYS A 249 17.97 7.50 24.35
CA LYS A 249 18.41 8.87 24.07
C LYS A 249 19.47 8.93 22.98
N SER A 250 20.34 7.91 22.91
CA SER A 250 21.38 7.82 21.89
C SER A 250 20.78 7.46 20.52
N PRO A 251 21.08 8.21 19.46
CA PRO A 251 20.53 7.93 18.12
C PRO A 251 20.81 6.50 17.63
N GLY A 252 21.99 5.95 17.93
CA GLY A 252 22.35 4.59 17.52
C GLY A 252 21.58 3.46 18.24
N ASP A 253 20.88 3.79 19.31
CA ASP A 253 20.10 2.85 20.11
C ASP A 253 18.58 3.02 19.93
N GLN A 254 18.15 4.00 19.13
CA GLN A 254 16.73 4.30 18.94
C GLN A 254 16.02 3.30 18.03
N ILE A 255 16.68 2.82 16.97
CA ILE A 255 16.12 1.81 16.09
C ILE A 255 16.67 0.45 16.51
N VAL A 256 15.77 -0.44 16.91
CA VAL A 256 16.14 -1.82 17.25
C VAL A 256 15.90 -2.78 16.10
N PHE A 257 14.85 -2.56 15.32
CA PHE A 257 14.57 -3.31 14.11
C PHE A 257 13.98 -2.40 13.05
N ALA A 258 14.30 -2.64 11.80
CA ALA A 258 13.66 -2.00 10.66
C ALA A 258 13.78 -2.88 9.43
N GLU A 259 12.76 -2.80 8.58
CA GLU A 259 12.78 -3.39 7.25
C GLU A 259 12.39 -2.33 6.22
N TYR A 260 13.06 -2.39 5.09
CA TYR A 260 12.82 -1.53 3.96
C TYR A 260 12.85 -2.38 2.68
N HIS A 261 11.68 -2.81 2.23
CA HIS A 261 11.47 -3.50 0.97
C HIS A 261 10.66 -2.60 0.06
N TYR A 262 11.31 -2.00 -0.92
CA TYR A 262 10.66 -1.06 -1.82
C TYR A 262 11.15 -1.22 -3.24
N PHE A 263 10.19 -1.36 -4.15
CA PHE A 263 10.41 -1.31 -5.59
C PHE A 263 9.52 -0.23 -6.19
N SER A 264 10.10 0.61 -7.05
CA SER A 264 9.38 1.70 -7.69
C SER A 264 8.33 1.19 -8.67
N ILE A 265 7.24 1.95 -8.81
CA ILE A 265 6.17 1.70 -9.77
C ILE A 265 6.25 2.81 -10.82
N ASP A 266 6.26 2.46 -12.11
CA ASP A 266 6.16 3.42 -13.22
C ASP A 266 4.67 3.65 -13.53
N GLU A 267 4.09 4.69 -12.95
CA GLU A 267 2.68 5.03 -13.13
C GLU A 267 2.31 5.39 -14.58
N ASN A 268 3.30 5.77 -15.41
CA ASN A 268 3.09 6.08 -16.82
C ASN A 268 3.06 4.83 -17.71
N LYS A 269 3.50 3.69 -17.18
CA LYS A 269 3.48 2.40 -17.88
C LYS A 269 2.48 1.48 -17.21
N SER A 270 1.27 1.46 -17.74
CA SER A 270 0.19 0.60 -17.25
C SER A 270 -0.58 -0.03 -18.39
N GLY A 271 -1.25 -1.13 -18.09
CA GLY A 271 -2.20 -1.79 -18.98
C GLY A 271 -3.41 -2.27 -18.18
N THR A 272 -4.59 -2.20 -18.77
CA THR A 272 -5.81 -2.73 -18.15
C THR A 272 -5.98 -4.20 -18.54
N TYR A 273 -6.35 -5.03 -17.56
CA TYR A 273 -6.54 -6.47 -17.71
C TYR A 273 -7.90 -6.90 -17.19
N PRO A 274 -8.54 -7.89 -17.83
CA PRO A 274 -9.74 -8.49 -17.29
C PRO A 274 -9.46 -9.12 -15.93
N ILE A 275 -10.37 -8.97 -14.98
CA ILE A 275 -10.26 -9.57 -13.66
C ILE A 275 -11.40 -10.54 -13.37
N LYS A 276 -11.14 -11.46 -12.45
CA LYS A 276 -12.12 -12.42 -11.94
C LYS A 276 -13.29 -11.70 -11.29
N THR A 277 -14.47 -12.29 -11.40
CA THR A 277 -15.58 -11.88 -10.57
C THR A 277 -15.36 -12.30 -9.11
N ALA A 278 -16.09 -11.70 -8.19
CA ALA A 278 -16.01 -12.10 -6.79
C ALA A 278 -16.42 -13.57 -6.58
N ASP A 279 -17.37 -14.08 -7.41
CA ASP A 279 -17.78 -15.49 -7.37
C ASP A 279 -16.66 -16.42 -7.82
N GLN A 280 -15.96 -16.09 -8.90
CA GLN A 280 -14.78 -16.86 -9.35
C GLN A 280 -13.68 -16.88 -8.31
N ALA A 281 -13.39 -15.74 -7.70
CA ALA A 281 -12.38 -15.64 -6.63
C ALA A 281 -12.80 -16.42 -5.36
N TRP A 282 -14.10 -16.46 -5.06
CA TRP A 282 -14.66 -17.27 -3.99
C TRP A 282 -14.45 -18.78 -4.22
N GLU A 283 -14.66 -19.26 -5.44
CA GLU A 283 -14.36 -20.65 -5.80
C GLU A 283 -12.85 -20.94 -5.75
N ASP A 284 -12.01 -19.99 -6.16
CA ASP A 284 -10.55 -20.13 -6.04
C ASP A 284 -10.09 -20.20 -4.58
N LEU A 285 -10.68 -19.39 -3.68
CA LEU A 285 -10.42 -19.46 -2.24
C LEU A 285 -10.78 -20.86 -1.69
N LYS A 286 -11.96 -21.35 -1.99
CA LYS A 286 -12.42 -22.68 -1.54
C LYS A 286 -11.61 -23.83 -2.10
N SER A 287 -11.07 -23.69 -3.30
CA SER A 287 -10.24 -24.71 -3.96
C SER A 287 -8.75 -24.65 -3.55
N GLY A 288 -8.39 -23.76 -2.60
CA GLY A 288 -7.01 -23.63 -2.10
C GLY A 288 -6.06 -22.89 -3.03
N LYS A 289 -6.56 -22.13 -4.00
CA LYS A 289 -5.74 -21.29 -4.90
C LYS A 289 -5.44 -19.91 -4.35
N ALA A 290 -5.80 -19.65 -3.10
CA ALA A 290 -5.55 -18.39 -2.41
C ALA A 290 -4.23 -18.43 -1.64
N TYR A 291 -3.61 -17.25 -1.48
CA TYR A 291 -2.53 -17.04 -0.53
C TYR A 291 -3.11 -16.61 0.83
N PHE A 292 -2.72 -17.27 1.89
CA PHE A 292 -3.17 -16.95 3.25
C PHE A 292 -2.14 -16.03 3.92
N ALA A 293 -2.45 -14.72 3.93
CA ALA A 293 -1.59 -13.72 4.57
C ALA A 293 -1.62 -13.85 6.09
N ASN A 294 -2.80 -14.12 6.64
CA ASN A 294 -2.98 -14.45 8.05
C ASN A 294 -4.03 -15.57 8.23
N ILE A 295 -3.64 -16.57 8.98
CA ILE A 295 -4.54 -17.62 9.45
C ILE A 295 -4.18 -17.95 10.91
N ASN A 296 -5.14 -17.85 11.80
CA ASN A 296 -4.91 -18.12 13.21
C ASN A 296 -5.09 -19.62 13.48
N ASP A 297 -4.30 -20.19 14.38
CA ASP A 297 -4.43 -21.59 14.84
C ASP A 297 -5.81 -21.90 15.43
N LYS A 298 -6.54 -20.87 15.86
CA LYS A 298 -7.93 -20.99 16.34
C LYS A 298 -8.96 -21.19 15.23
N SER A 299 -8.61 -20.91 13.98
CA SER A 299 -9.50 -21.02 12.81
C SER A 299 -9.69 -22.48 12.36
N GLN A 300 -9.56 -23.45 13.26
CA GLN A 300 -9.79 -24.86 12.95
C GLN A 300 -11.25 -25.11 12.57
N GLY A 301 -11.49 -25.28 11.27
CA GLY A 301 -12.73 -25.77 10.68
C GLY A 301 -13.50 -24.74 9.87
N ASN A 302 -14.18 -23.78 10.45
CA ASN A 302 -15.03 -22.84 9.71
C ASN A 302 -14.52 -21.41 9.82
N ILE A 303 -14.19 -20.83 8.69
CA ILE A 303 -13.74 -19.44 8.56
C ILE A 303 -14.90 -18.60 8.03
N VAL A 304 -15.30 -17.58 8.77
CA VAL A 304 -16.38 -16.69 8.39
C VAL A 304 -15.79 -15.47 7.70
N ILE A 305 -16.10 -15.29 6.41
CA ILE A 305 -15.67 -14.14 5.61
C ILE A 305 -16.63 -12.98 5.81
N ARG A 306 -16.11 -11.84 6.26
CA ARG A 306 -16.87 -10.62 6.58
C ARG A 306 -16.77 -9.57 5.49
N LYS A 307 -15.64 -9.52 4.75
CA LYS A 307 -15.39 -8.48 3.76
C LYS A 307 -14.62 -9.04 2.56
N VAL A 308 -15.02 -8.59 1.37
CA VAL A 308 -14.35 -8.92 0.11
C VAL A 308 -14.15 -7.63 -0.69
N TYR A 309 -12.93 -7.38 -1.17
CA TYR A 309 -12.60 -6.17 -1.91
C TYR A 309 -11.36 -6.34 -2.79
N LEU A 310 -11.13 -5.39 -3.70
CA LEU A 310 -9.91 -5.31 -4.49
C LEU A 310 -8.82 -4.52 -3.76
N ALA A 311 -7.59 -4.98 -3.91
CA ALA A 311 -6.38 -4.29 -3.44
C ALA A 311 -5.25 -4.51 -4.45
N TYR A 312 -4.14 -3.79 -4.29
CA TYR A 312 -2.89 -4.12 -4.97
C TYR A 312 -1.97 -4.87 -4.02
N TYR A 313 -1.34 -5.93 -4.54
CA TYR A 313 -0.33 -6.66 -3.78
C TYR A 313 1.03 -5.96 -3.89
N ASP A 314 1.54 -5.45 -2.78
CA ASP A 314 2.87 -4.83 -2.66
C ASP A 314 3.89 -5.91 -2.27
N PRO A 315 4.70 -6.41 -3.21
CA PRO A 315 5.59 -7.53 -2.96
C PRO A 315 6.82 -7.10 -2.15
N ASP A 316 7.31 -7.98 -1.28
CA ASP A 316 8.56 -7.85 -0.56
C ASP A 316 9.80 -8.22 -1.41
N GLN A 317 9.59 -8.88 -2.53
CA GLN A 317 10.59 -9.25 -3.54
C GLN A 317 10.26 -8.59 -4.87
N TYR A 318 11.29 -8.39 -5.70
CA TYR A 318 11.10 -7.80 -7.02
C TYR A 318 10.19 -8.65 -7.90
N THR A 319 9.20 -7.99 -8.47
CA THR A 319 8.38 -8.49 -9.58
C THR A 319 8.29 -7.43 -10.67
N GLU A 320 8.09 -7.86 -11.90
CA GLU A 320 8.00 -6.93 -13.04
C GLU A 320 6.69 -6.13 -13.06
N TYR A 321 5.65 -6.64 -12.41
CA TYR A 321 4.32 -6.04 -12.45
C TYR A 321 3.68 -5.93 -11.06
N TYR A 322 3.10 -4.78 -10.82
CA TYR A 322 2.27 -4.48 -9.66
C TYR A 322 0.83 -4.86 -9.98
N GLN A 323 0.37 -5.96 -9.42
CA GLN A 323 -0.85 -6.63 -9.81
C GLN A 323 -1.97 -6.49 -8.77
N PRO A 324 -3.24 -6.39 -9.21
CA PRO A 324 -4.38 -6.41 -8.30
C PRO A 324 -4.66 -7.81 -7.77
N VAL A 325 -5.18 -7.86 -6.54
CA VAL A 325 -5.66 -9.06 -5.86
C VAL A 325 -7.05 -8.83 -5.29
N ILE A 326 -7.81 -9.91 -5.12
CA ILE A 326 -9.08 -9.90 -4.41
C ILE A 326 -8.79 -10.39 -3.00
N VAL A 327 -9.12 -9.54 -2.03
CA VAL A 327 -8.87 -9.77 -0.60
C VAL A 327 -10.13 -10.30 0.05
N PHE A 328 -9.96 -11.32 0.86
CA PHE A 328 -10.97 -11.89 1.74
C PHE A 328 -10.55 -11.67 3.19
N GLU A 329 -11.30 -10.89 3.94
CA GLU A 329 -11.10 -10.68 5.38
C GLU A 329 -12.22 -11.38 6.16
N GLY A 330 -11.86 -12.03 7.24
CA GLY A 330 -12.78 -12.80 8.09
C GLY A 330 -12.57 -12.55 9.57
N ASP A 331 -13.27 -13.34 10.39
CA ASP A 331 -13.12 -13.31 11.83
C ASP A 331 -11.70 -13.76 12.23
N ASP A 332 -11.27 -13.39 13.45
CA ASP A 332 -9.94 -13.68 14.01
C ASP A 332 -8.77 -13.20 13.14
N ASP A 333 -8.93 -12.02 12.48
CA ASP A 333 -7.94 -11.39 11.58
C ASP A 333 -7.59 -12.27 10.36
N PHE A 334 -8.45 -13.25 10.02
CA PHE A 334 -8.24 -14.05 8.82
C PHE A 334 -8.12 -13.16 7.59
N THR A 335 -7.07 -13.38 6.80
CA THR A 335 -6.85 -12.64 5.56
C THR A 335 -6.26 -13.54 4.49
N ALA A 336 -6.93 -13.57 3.33
CA ALA A 336 -6.47 -14.33 2.16
C ALA A 336 -6.55 -13.49 0.89
N TYR A 337 -5.64 -13.78 -0.05
CA TYR A 337 -5.57 -13.09 -1.34
C TYR A 337 -5.73 -14.09 -2.49
N VAL A 338 -6.59 -13.74 -3.43
CA VAL A 338 -6.73 -14.43 -4.72
C VAL A 338 -6.22 -13.49 -5.81
N PRO A 339 -5.35 -13.96 -6.75
CA PRO A 339 -4.95 -13.16 -7.90
C PRO A 339 -6.19 -12.68 -8.67
N ALA A 340 -6.29 -11.37 -8.89
CA ALA A 340 -7.48 -10.82 -9.53
C ALA A 340 -7.50 -11.05 -11.04
N ILE A 341 -6.34 -11.11 -11.71
CA ILE A 341 -6.24 -11.31 -13.15
C ILE A 341 -6.76 -12.72 -13.52
N ILE A 342 -7.56 -12.82 -14.58
CA ILE A 342 -8.06 -14.11 -15.05
C ILE A 342 -6.93 -14.95 -15.63
N ASP A 343 -7.02 -16.28 -15.47
CA ASP A 343 -5.94 -17.23 -15.76
C ASP A 343 -5.48 -17.20 -17.24
N ASP A 344 -6.35 -16.81 -18.19
CA ASP A 344 -6.02 -16.69 -19.61
C ASP A 344 -4.89 -15.68 -19.91
N TYR A 345 -4.69 -14.71 -19.02
CA TYR A 345 -3.66 -13.66 -19.11
C TYR A 345 -2.47 -13.90 -18.16
N LEU A 346 -2.40 -15.06 -17.52
CA LEU A 346 -1.26 -15.49 -16.71
C LEU A 346 -0.42 -16.53 -17.45
N GLU A 347 0.91 -16.59 -17.11
CA GLU A 347 1.84 -17.60 -17.57
C GLU A 347 1.69 -18.93 -16.81
#